data_67fe29de65c515f1d1c09b9b43fee1ce
#
_entry.id   67fe29de65c515f1d1c09b9b43fee1ce
#
_cell.length_a   1.000
_cell.length_b   1.000
_cell.length_c   1.000
_cell.angle_alpha   90.00
_cell.angle_beta   90.00
_cell.angle_gamma   90.00
#
_symmetry.space_group_name_H-M   'P 1'
#
loop_
_entity.id
_entity.type
_entity.pdbx_description
1 polymer ?
#
loop_
_entity_poly.entity_id
_entity_poly.type
_entity_poly.pdbx_seq_one_letter_code
_entity_poly.pdbx_strand_id
1 'polypeptide(L)'
;MTAQAPQRYAAGDELPPLARYVTQAVINQYAEASGDHNPLHSDEEFAATTQFGGTIAHGMLVLAYLSEMLTGAFGERWASGGRMKARFRAPARPGDRITVGGRVTRVNNGILRCEAECRNEAGEVLASAEVQVPA
;
A
#
# COMPACT_ATOMS: atom_id res chain seq x y z
N MET A 1 24.76 15.10 3.53
CA MET A 1 23.29 15.21 3.52
C MET A 1 22.81 15.33 4.95
N THR A 2 22.22 16.45 5.29
CA THR A 2 21.66 16.62 6.63
C THR A 2 20.38 15.81 6.78
N ALA A 3 20.28 15.03 7.83
CA ALA A 3 19.04 14.36 8.16
C ALA A 3 17.98 15.43 8.46
N GLN A 4 16.85 15.35 7.80
CA GLN A 4 15.72 16.22 8.13
C GLN A 4 15.17 15.83 9.50
N ALA A 5 14.78 16.83 10.29
CA ALA A 5 14.06 16.56 11.52
C ALA A 5 12.77 15.78 11.19
N PRO A 6 12.36 14.82 12.05
CA PRO A 6 11.12 14.10 11.83
C PRO A 6 9.96 15.07 11.69
N GLN A 7 9.16 14.93 10.66
CA GLN A 7 7.99 15.75 10.47
C GLN A 7 6.97 15.45 11.58
N ARG A 8 6.44 16.49 12.18
CA ARG A 8 5.40 16.37 13.19
C ARG A 8 4.03 16.47 12.53
N TYR A 9 3.19 15.52 12.83
CA TYR A 9 1.82 15.47 12.34
C TYR A 9 0.83 15.71 13.47
N ALA A 10 -0.26 16.35 13.13
CA ALA A 10 -1.41 16.54 14.01
C ALA A 10 -2.64 15.85 13.41
N ALA A 11 -3.63 15.61 14.27
CA ALA A 11 -4.90 15.04 13.81
C ALA A 11 -5.50 15.91 12.69
N GLY A 12 -5.94 15.27 11.63
CA GLY A 12 -6.46 15.93 10.44
C GLY A 12 -5.45 16.14 9.32
N ASP A 13 -4.15 16.01 9.60
CA ASP A 13 -3.12 16.17 8.57
C ASP A 13 -3.16 15.02 7.56
N GLU A 14 -3.02 15.37 6.30
CA GLU A 14 -2.85 14.38 5.23
C GLU A 14 -1.39 13.96 5.13
N LEU A 15 -1.17 12.67 4.86
CA LEU A 15 0.15 12.13 4.58
C LEU A 15 0.51 12.44 3.12
N PRO A 16 1.81 12.63 2.81
CA PRO A 16 2.23 12.82 1.42
C PRO A 16 1.80 11.63 0.57
N PRO A 17 0.94 11.84 -0.43
CA PRO A 17 0.43 10.75 -1.26
C PRO A 17 1.50 10.27 -2.25
N LEU A 18 1.29 9.05 -2.78
CA LEU A 18 2.09 8.58 -3.89
C LEU A 18 1.21 7.86 -4.91
N ALA A 19 1.72 7.71 -6.12
CA ALA A 19 1.05 6.98 -7.18
C ALA A 19 2.02 5.99 -7.80
N ARG A 20 1.50 4.79 -8.13
CA ARG A 20 2.28 3.73 -8.75
C ARG A 20 1.47 3.06 -9.86
N TYR A 21 2.15 2.73 -10.95
CA TYR A 21 1.55 1.96 -12.01
C TYR A 21 1.81 0.48 -11.76
N VAL A 22 0.76 -0.31 -11.81
CA VAL A 22 0.86 -1.77 -11.74
C VAL A 22 0.89 -2.31 -13.17
N THR A 23 2.01 -2.89 -13.56
CA THR A 23 2.16 -3.57 -14.84
C THR A 23 2.37 -5.06 -14.59
N GLN A 24 2.17 -5.88 -15.62
CA GLN A 24 2.51 -7.29 -15.50
C GLN A 24 4.00 -7.48 -15.16
N ALA A 25 4.87 -6.62 -15.71
CA ALA A 25 6.31 -6.66 -15.41
C ALA A 25 6.58 -6.40 -13.91
N VAL A 26 5.90 -5.44 -13.31
CA VAL A 26 6.02 -5.15 -11.87
C VAL A 26 5.51 -6.33 -11.04
N ILE A 27 4.39 -6.91 -11.41
CA ILE A 27 3.85 -8.10 -10.74
C ILE A 27 4.84 -9.26 -10.80
N ASN A 28 5.43 -9.49 -11.97
CA ASN A 28 6.43 -10.55 -12.15
C ASN A 28 7.69 -10.30 -11.32
N GLN A 29 8.14 -9.05 -11.21
CA GLN A 29 9.26 -8.68 -10.33
C GLN A 29 8.94 -8.96 -8.87
N TYR A 30 7.73 -8.65 -8.45
CA TYR A 30 7.29 -8.95 -7.08
C TYR A 30 7.23 -10.45 -6.82
N ALA A 31 6.76 -11.25 -7.78
CA ALA A 31 6.76 -12.70 -7.67
C ALA A 31 8.18 -13.25 -7.45
N GLU A 32 9.16 -12.73 -8.19
CA GLU A 32 10.56 -13.12 -8.01
C GLU A 32 11.10 -12.71 -6.64
N ALA A 33 10.82 -11.48 -6.21
CA ALA A 33 11.31 -10.97 -4.94
C ALA A 33 10.69 -11.68 -3.72
N SER A 34 9.41 -12.01 -3.81
CA SER A 34 8.66 -12.62 -2.69
C SER A 34 8.69 -14.15 -2.70
N GLY A 35 8.98 -14.76 -3.83
CA GLY A 35 8.85 -16.21 -4.01
C GLY A 35 7.41 -16.68 -4.23
N ASP A 36 6.45 -15.76 -4.37
CA ASP A 36 5.05 -16.10 -4.62
C ASP A 36 4.79 -16.19 -6.13
N HIS A 37 4.87 -17.39 -6.66
CA HIS A 37 4.69 -17.70 -8.08
C HIS A 37 3.32 -18.30 -8.39
N ASN A 38 2.29 -17.98 -7.61
CA ASN A 38 0.94 -18.42 -7.88
C ASN A 38 0.53 -17.98 -9.30
N PRO A 39 0.06 -18.92 -10.16
CA PRO A 39 -0.28 -18.59 -11.55
C PRO A 39 -1.40 -17.56 -11.71
N LEU A 40 -2.16 -17.30 -10.67
CA LEU A 40 -3.17 -16.22 -10.66
C LEU A 40 -2.52 -14.84 -10.96
N HIS A 41 -1.25 -14.67 -10.65
CA HIS A 41 -0.56 -13.40 -10.82
C HIS A 41 0.22 -13.31 -12.14
N SER A 42 0.55 -14.43 -12.77
CA SER A 42 1.49 -14.45 -13.89
C SER A 42 1.02 -15.22 -15.13
N ASP A 43 0.04 -16.11 -15.00
CA ASP A 43 -0.46 -16.94 -16.10
C ASP A 43 -1.84 -16.47 -16.55
N GLU A 44 -1.88 -15.73 -17.65
CA GLU A 44 -3.12 -15.12 -18.16
C GLU A 44 -4.16 -16.17 -18.53
N GLU A 45 -3.76 -17.29 -19.11
CA GLU A 45 -4.71 -18.37 -19.48
C GLU A 45 -5.35 -18.97 -18.23
N PHE A 46 -4.54 -19.26 -17.22
CA PHE A 46 -5.04 -19.75 -15.94
C PHE A 46 -5.94 -18.72 -15.27
N ALA A 47 -5.49 -17.48 -15.17
CA ALA A 47 -6.22 -16.42 -14.47
C ALA A 47 -7.56 -16.10 -15.14
N ALA A 48 -7.65 -16.24 -16.47
CA ALA A 48 -8.89 -16.03 -17.21
C ALA A 48 -9.98 -17.04 -16.84
N THR A 49 -9.61 -18.22 -16.32
CA THR A 49 -10.57 -19.25 -15.87
C THR A 49 -11.08 -18.99 -14.44
N THR A 50 -10.50 -18.05 -13.72
CA THR A 50 -10.87 -17.72 -12.35
C THR A 50 -11.99 -16.66 -12.32
N GLN A 51 -12.55 -16.45 -11.14
CA GLN A 51 -13.54 -15.39 -10.91
C GLN A 51 -13.01 -13.98 -11.26
N PHE A 52 -11.70 -13.81 -11.34
CA PHE A 52 -11.10 -12.50 -11.65
C PHE A 52 -11.02 -12.21 -13.15
N GLY A 53 -11.13 -13.22 -13.99
CA GLY A 53 -11.14 -13.06 -15.45
C GLY A 53 -9.83 -12.60 -16.09
N GLY A 54 -8.73 -12.62 -15.35
CA GLY A 54 -7.40 -12.20 -15.78
C GLY A 54 -6.45 -12.15 -14.60
N THR A 55 -5.18 -11.85 -14.88
CA THR A 55 -4.17 -11.75 -13.81
C THR A 55 -4.45 -10.58 -12.88
N ILE A 56 -4.10 -10.77 -11.63
CA ILE A 56 -4.19 -9.72 -10.60
C ILE A 56 -2.85 -9.60 -9.87
N ALA A 57 -2.63 -8.42 -9.26
CA ALA A 57 -1.47 -8.19 -8.43
C ALA A 57 -1.59 -8.95 -7.11
N HIS A 58 -0.44 -9.29 -6.54
CA HIS A 58 -0.38 -9.83 -5.18
C HIS A 58 -0.94 -8.81 -4.20
N GLY A 59 -1.74 -9.26 -3.24
CA GLY A 59 -2.23 -8.38 -2.17
C GLY A 59 -1.08 -7.73 -1.42
N MET A 60 -0.01 -8.48 -1.17
CA MET A 60 1.17 -7.96 -0.47
C MET A 60 1.92 -6.89 -1.26
N LEU A 61 1.83 -6.87 -2.60
CA LEU A 61 2.37 -5.78 -3.41
C LEU A 61 1.59 -4.48 -3.14
N VAL A 62 0.27 -4.57 -3.06
CA VAL A 62 -0.57 -3.41 -2.72
C VAL A 62 -0.24 -2.90 -1.32
N LEU A 63 -0.06 -3.80 -0.34
CA LEU A 63 0.40 -3.41 1.00
C LEU A 63 1.78 -2.77 0.98
N ALA A 64 2.67 -3.21 0.10
CA ALA A 64 4.00 -2.61 -0.03
C ALA A 64 3.90 -1.14 -0.45
N TYR A 65 2.95 -0.78 -1.29
CA TYR A 65 2.71 0.62 -1.65
C TYR A 65 2.23 1.46 -0.46
N LEU A 66 1.35 0.89 0.38
CA LEU A 66 0.97 1.54 1.64
C LEU A 66 2.19 1.76 2.53
N SER A 67 3.02 0.74 2.69
CA SER A 67 4.24 0.83 3.50
C SER A 67 5.24 1.84 2.93
N GLU A 68 5.33 1.94 1.62
CA GLU A 68 6.18 2.94 0.95
C GLU A 68 5.73 4.37 1.31
N MET A 69 4.44 4.65 1.26
CA MET A 69 3.92 5.94 1.67
C MET A 69 4.21 6.23 3.15
N LEU A 70 3.99 5.23 4.02
CA LEU A 70 4.24 5.37 5.45
C LEU A 70 5.73 5.58 5.76
N THR A 71 6.60 4.92 5.00
CA THR A 71 8.04 5.12 5.11
C THR A 71 8.42 6.56 4.75
N GLY A 72 7.84 7.09 3.68
CA GLY A 72 8.04 8.48 3.28
C GLY A 72 7.57 9.47 4.34
N ALA A 73 6.47 9.18 5.02
CA ALA A 73 5.89 10.06 6.03
C ALA A 73 6.62 9.97 7.38
N PHE A 74 7.01 8.78 7.81
CA PHE A 74 7.46 8.52 9.18
C PHE A 74 8.88 7.97 9.29
N GLY A 75 9.47 7.50 8.19
CA GLY A 75 10.82 6.95 8.19
C GLY A 75 10.98 5.79 9.18
N GLU A 76 12.01 5.87 10.00
CA GLU A 76 12.37 4.82 10.96
C GLU A 76 11.26 4.51 11.97
N ARG A 77 10.44 5.48 12.32
CA ARG A 77 9.32 5.25 13.23
C ARG A 77 8.33 4.23 12.68
N TRP A 78 8.10 4.24 11.36
CA TRP A 78 7.29 3.23 10.72
C TRP A 78 8.01 1.89 10.67
N ALA A 79 9.26 1.88 10.25
CA ALA A 79 10.03 0.65 10.06
C ALA A 79 10.23 -0.13 11.36
N SER A 80 10.48 0.57 12.48
CA SER A 80 10.83 -0.07 13.76
C SER A 80 9.64 -0.29 14.69
N GLY A 81 8.62 0.55 14.62
CA GLY A 81 7.52 0.52 15.58
C GLY A 81 6.13 0.62 14.99
N GLY A 82 6.02 0.65 13.65
CA GLY A 82 4.73 0.76 12.98
C GLY A 82 3.91 -0.52 13.03
N ARG A 83 2.60 -0.36 13.06
CA ARG A 83 1.63 -1.46 12.98
C ARG A 83 0.55 -1.10 11.98
N MET A 84 0.14 -2.08 11.20
CA MET A 84 -0.90 -1.90 10.20
C MET A 84 -1.87 -3.06 10.24
N LYS A 85 -3.17 -2.74 10.28
CA LYS A 85 -4.24 -3.70 10.06
C LYS A 85 -4.90 -3.33 8.74
N ALA A 86 -4.74 -4.19 7.76
CA ALA A 86 -5.22 -3.93 6.41
C ALA A 86 -6.34 -4.87 6.02
N ARG A 87 -7.20 -4.39 5.12
CA ARG A 87 -8.25 -5.18 4.49
C ARG A 87 -8.13 -5.04 2.99
N PHE A 88 -8.13 -6.17 2.29
CA PHE A 88 -8.21 -6.20 0.84
C PHE A 88 -9.68 -6.09 0.43
N ARG A 89 -9.97 -5.15 -0.46
CA ARG A 89 -11.34 -4.85 -0.89
C ARG A 89 -11.62 -5.23 -2.32
N ALA A 90 -10.63 -5.04 -3.20
CA ALA A 90 -10.74 -5.34 -4.60
C ALA A 90 -9.36 -5.64 -5.18
N PRO A 91 -9.27 -6.44 -6.26
CA PRO A 91 -7.97 -6.75 -6.85
C PRO A 91 -7.40 -5.56 -7.63
N ALA A 92 -6.08 -5.41 -7.57
CA ALA A 92 -5.35 -4.54 -8.48
C ALA A 92 -5.00 -5.35 -9.74
N ARG A 93 -5.12 -4.73 -10.91
CA ARG A 93 -4.93 -5.38 -12.20
C ARG A 93 -3.79 -4.75 -12.98
N PRO A 94 -3.13 -5.51 -13.87
CA PRO A 94 -2.18 -4.91 -14.79
C PRO A 94 -2.83 -3.75 -15.55
N GLY A 95 -2.13 -2.61 -15.61
CA GLY A 95 -2.64 -1.39 -16.22
C GLY A 95 -3.22 -0.39 -15.23
N ASP A 96 -3.48 -0.79 -13.99
CA ASP A 96 -4.01 0.10 -12.98
C ASP A 96 -2.96 1.12 -12.54
N ARG A 97 -3.41 2.37 -12.38
CA ARG A 97 -2.68 3.40 -11.67
C ARG A 97 -3.23 3.47 -10.25
N ILE A 98 -2.40 3.12 -9.28
CA ILE A 98 -2.81 3.10 -7.87
C ILE A 98 -2.37 4.40 -7.22
N THR A 99 -3.31 5.06 -6.56
CA THR A 99 -3.05 6.21 -5.71
C THR A 99 -3.13 5.76 -4.25
N VAL A 100 -2.10 6.08 -3.49
CA VAL A 100 -2.00 5.78 -2.06
C VAL A 100 -2.14 7.08 -1.29
N GLY A 101 -3.05 7.11 -0.34
CA GLY A 101 -3.27 8.27 0.49
C GLY A 101 -3.56 7.88 1.92
N GLY A 102 -3.43 8.83 2.82
CA GLY A 102 -3.70 8.60 4.23
C GLY A 102 -3.83 9.90 4.99
N ARG A 103 -4.36 9.78 6.18
CA ARG A 103 -4.65 10.91 7.05
C ARG A 103 -4.43 10.52 8.50
N VAL A 104 -3.83 11.43 9.27
CA VAL A 104 -3.70 11.28 10.71
C VAL A 104 -5.06 11.52 11.35
N THR A 105 -5.53 10.55 12.12
CA THR A 105 -6.84 10.64 12.79
C THR A 105 -6.72 11.02 14.26
N ARG A 106 -5.60 10.67 14.90
CA ARG A 106 -5.44 10.90 16.32
C ARG A 106 -3.97 10.86 16.73
N VAL A 107 -3.59 11.74 17.65
CA VAL A 107 -2.27 11.70 18.29
C VAL A 107 -2.47 11.83 19.79
N ASN A 108 -2.21 10.75 20.54
CA ASN A 108 -2.28 10.80 22.00
C ASN A 108 -1.47 9.66 22.61
N ASN A 109 -1.02 9.86 23.85
CA ASN A 109 -0.29 8.85 24.63
C ASN A 109 0.93 8.27 23.92
N GLY A 110 1.64 9.10 23.13
CA GLY A 110 2.83 8.66 22.40
C GLY A 110 2.54 7.80 21.16
N ILE A 111 1.29 7.72 20.74
CA ILE A 111 0.87 6.96 19.56
C ILE A 111 0.16 7.88 18.58
N LEU A 112 0.55 7.77 17.31
CA LEU A 112 -0.10 8.43 16.20
C LEU A 112 -0.89 7.37 15.44
N ARG A 113 -2.16 7.66 15.15
CA ARG A 113 -3.05 6.78 14.39
C ARG A 113 -3.39 7.41 13.05
N CYS A 114 -3.40 6.58 12.03
CA CYS A 114 -3.76 6.99 10.66
C CYS A 114 -4.78 6.04 10.08
N GLU A 115 -5.53 6.55 9.11
CA GLU A 115 -6.25 5.76 8.13
C GLU A 115 -5.55 5.94 6.79
N ALA A 116 -5.39 4.86 6.04
CA ALA A 116 -4.75 4.88 4.75
C ALA A 116 -5.49 3.97 3.77
N GLU A 117 -5.37 4.26 2.49
CA GLU A 117 -6.00 3.43 1.46
C GLU A 117 -5.26 3.51 0.13
N CYS A 118 -5.47 2.47 -0.68
CA CYS A 118 -5.08 2.43 -2.09
C CYS A 118 -6.33 2.47 -2.94
N ARG A 119 -6.34 3.31 -3.98
CA ARG A 119 -7.43 3.40 -4.97
C ARG A 119 -6.90 3.22 -6.37
N ASN A 120 -7.73 2.65 -7.25
CA ASN A 120 -7.46 2.66 -8.68
C ASN A 120 -7.97 3.95 -9.33
N GLU A 121 -7.81 4.08 -10.64
CA GLU A 121 -8.22 5.28 -11.40
C GLU A 121 -9.73 5.53 -11.37
N ALA A 122 -10.52 4.47 -11.24
CA ALA A 122 -11.97 4.58 -11.12
C ALA A 122 -12.42 5.04 -9.73
N GLY A 123 -11.48 5.22 -8.80
CA GLY A 123 -11.79 5.59 -7.42
C GLY A 123 -12.20 4.41 -6.54
N GLU A 124 -12.08 3.19 -7.05
CA GLU A 124 -12.37 2.00 -6.26
C GLU A 124 -11.29 1.78 -5.21
N VAL A 125 -11.70 1.52 -3.98
CA VAL A 125 -10.77 1.20 -2.89
C VAL A 125 -10.29 -0.24 -3.06
N LEU A 126 -9.00 -0.41 -3.25
CA LEU A 126 -8.37 -1.73 -3.41
C LEU A 126 -7.96 -2.32 -2.06
N ALA A 127 -7.47 -1.48 -1.18
CA ALA A 127 -7.10 -1.84 0.19
C ALA A 127 -7.31 -0.65 1.10
N SER A 128 -7.71 -0.93 2.34
CA SER A 128 -7.81 0.07 3.40
C SER A 128 -7.03 -0.41 4.62
N ALA A 129 -6.51 0.52 5.40
CA ALA A 129 -5.67 0.18 6.54
C ALA A 129 -5.88 1.14 7.72
N GLU A 130 -5.80 0.58 8.91
CA GLU A 130 -5.62 1.31 10.15
C GLU A 130 -4.15 1.19 10.55
N VAL A 131 -3.52 2.32 10.84
CA VAL A 131 -2.07 2.40 11.07
C VAL A 131 -1.79 3.03 12.42
N GLN A 132 -0.79 2.50 13.12
CA GLN A 132 -0.26 3.08 14.34
C GLN A 132 1.24 3.27 14.20
N VAL A 133 1.72 4.42 14.63
CA VAL A 133 3.14 4.77 14.58
C VAL A 133 3.51 5.42 15.91
N PRO A 134 4.69 5.15 16.48
CA PRO A 134 5.18 5.91 17.61
C PRO A 134 5.23 7.40 17.26
N ALA A 135 4.68 8.21 18.12
CA ALA A 135 4.62 9.66 17.88
C ALA A 135 5.97 10.34 18.11
#